data_53003f511d10d448dd66ec75a8b181c8
#
_entry.id   53003f511d10d448dd66ec75a8b181c8
#
_cell.length_a   1.000
_cell.length_b   1.000
_cell.length_c   1.000
_cell.angle_alpha   90.00
_cell.angle_beta   90.00
_cell.angle_gamma   90.00
#
_symmetry.space_group_name_H-M   'P 1'
#
loop_
_entity.id
_entity.type
_entity.pdbx_description
1 polymer ?
#
loop_
_entity_poly.entity_id
_entity_poly.type
_entity_poly.pdbx_seq_one_letter_code
_entity_poly.pdbx_strand_id
1 'polypeptide(L)'
;MQKELIICSTLLIETSPQALPLGAACIASALKNDLLTKDKFEVKLISQSLEDIANKKIDDVALYFANILLEQNPKYLCFSVYVWNRNFIEQTAKVIKQKSANIVIIAGGPEVTANPLSFENFDYTISGAGEKSVPELINCLENNITKLPLGVYTKNHKICSDRSVFPNLPELSSVYLDGTLDVSEYGGALWELARGCPFKCSYCYESKGEKCVQYFSDERIEAELELFNKKNISQVFVLDPTYNANKQQRHQKPKDMNLANGKI
;
A
#
# COMPACT_ATOMS: atom_id res chain seq x y z
N MET A 1 -4.08 -17.30 23.01
CA MET A 1 -4.34 -15.84 23.17
C MET A 1 -4.95 -15.34 21.88
N GLN A 2 -5.93 -14.45 21.96
CA GLN A 2 -6.50 -13.81 20.78
C GLN A 2 -5.43 -12.89 20.19
N LYS A 3 -5.19 -12.96 18.88
CA LYS A 3 -4.24 -12.07 18.20
C LYS A 3 -4.78 -10.63 18.22
N GLU A 4 -3.90 -9.67 18.41
CA GLU A 4 -4.23 -8.26 18.26
C GLU A 4 -4.39 -7.90 16.77
N LEU A 5 -5.25 -6.93 16.47
CA LEU A 5 -5.64 -6.61 15.10
C LEU A 5 -4.84 -5.42 14.54
N ILE A 6 -4.33 -5.62 13.33
CA ILE A 6 -3.80 -4.56 12.46
C ILE A 6 -4.76 -4.40 11.28
N ILE A 7 -5.14 -3.17 10.98
CA ILE A 7 -5.90 -2.85 9.78
C ILE A 7 -5.03 -2.03 8.83
N CYS A 8 -4.86 -2.51 7.61
CA CYS A 8 -4.33 -1.75 6.49
C CYS A 8 -5.49 -1.17 5.69
N SER A 9 -5.45 0.12 5.38
CA SER A 9 -6.61 0.83 4.89
C SER A 9 -6.28 1.95 3.92
N THR A 10 -7.23 2.26 3.04
CA THR A 10 -7.20 3.42 2.15
C THR A 10 -8.62 3.79 1.72
N LEU A 11 -8.78 5.00 1.15
CA LEU A 11 -9.97 5.40 0.43
C LEU A 11 -9.66 5.41 -1.07
N LEU A 12 -10.42 4.64 -1.83
CA LEU A 12 -10.33 4.57 -3.29
C LEU A 12 -11.04 5.77 -3.91
N ILE A 13 -10.62 6.19 -5.09
CA ILE A 13 -11.27 7.29 -5.81
C ILE A 13 -12.65 6.89 -6.33
N GLU A 14 -12.77 5.65 -6.78
CA GLU A 14 -13.96 5.10 -7.41
C GLU A 14 -14.06 3.58 -7.19
N THR A 15 -15.16 2.98 -7.61
CA THR A 15 -15.31 1.51 -7.67
C THR A 15 -15.14 1.07 -9.12
N SER A 16 -13.95 0.62 -9.48
CA SER A 16 -13.63 0.21 -10.86
C SER A 16 -12.49 -0.79 -10.90
N PRO A 17 -12.30 -1.50 -12.04
CA PRO A 17 -11.18 -2.42 -12.24
C PRO A 17 -9.80 -1.79 -12.14
N GLN A 18 -9.70 -0.46 -12.18
CA GLN A 18 -8.45 0.30 -12.07
C GLN A 18 -8.24 0.96 -10.69
N ALA A 19 -9.18 0.80 -9.79
CA ALA A 19 -9.11 1.40 -8.44
C ALA A 19 -9.11 0.31 -7.37
N LEU A 20 -7.93 -0.29 -7.14
CA LEU A 20 -7.70 -1.29 -6.12
C LEU A 20 -6.87 -0.71 -4.97
N PRO A 21 -7.03 -1.21 -3.74
CA PRO A 21 -6.26 -0.76 -2.59
C PRO A 21 -4.84 -1.36 -2.56
N LEU A 22 -4.12 -1.37 -3.70
CA LEU A 22 -2.86 -2.10 -3.88
C LEU A 22 -1.80 -1.71 -2.84
N GLY A 23 -1.59 -0.41 -2.59
CA GLY A 23 -0.59 0.04 -1.61
C GLY A 23 -0.91 -0.44 -0.19
N ALA A 24 -2.18 -0.39 0.23
CA ALA A 24 -2.59 -0.92 1.53
C ALA A 24 -2.50 -2.46 1.57
N ALA A 25 -2.80 -3.14 0.46
CA ALA A 25 -2.67 -4.58 0.33
C ALA A 25 -1.20 -5.03 0.39
N CYS A 26 -0.25 -4.28 -0.20
CA CYS A 26 1.18 -4.57 -0.08
C CYS A 26 1.65 -4.54 1.38
N ILE A 27 1.18 -3.57 2.17
CA ILE A 27 1.50 -3.50 3.59
C ILE A 27 0.84 -4.65 4.36
N ALA A 28 -0.43 -4.97 4.06
CA ALA A 28 -1.13 -6.08 4.70
C ALA A 28 -0.46 -7.43 4.40
N SER A 29 -0.07 -7.67 3.14
CA SER A 29 0.67 -8.87 2.73
C SER A 29 2.03 -8.95 3.44
N ALA A 30 2.79 -7.85 3.49
CA ALA A 30 4.05 -7.80 4.21
C ALA A 30 3.87 -8.18 5.69
N LEU A 31 2.89 -7.61 6.38
CA LEU A 31 2.60 -7.91 7.79
C LEU A 31 2.16 -9.36 8.02
N LYS A 32 1.41 -9.97 7.09
CA LYS A 32 0.98 -11.37 7.15
C LYS A 32 2.14 -12.36 6.99
N ASN A 33 3.17 -11.98 6.23
CA ASN A 33 4.24 -12.88 5.83
C ASN A 33 5.56 -12.61 6.58
N ASP A 34 5.75 -11.44 7.19
CA ASP A 34 6.97 -11.09 7.92
C ASP A 34 7.08 -11.84 9.26
N LEU A 35 8.29 -12.33 9.56
CA LEU A 35 8.58 -13.11 10.76
C LEU A 35 8.35 -12.36 12.09
N LEU A 36 8.40 -11.03 12.06
CA LEU A 36 8.20 -10.20 13.24
C LEU A 36 6.72 -10.06 13.63
N THR A 37 5.80 -10.25 12.66
CA THR A 37 4.38 -9.91 12.82
C THR A 37 3.41 -11.06 12.56
N LYS A 38 3.69 -11.97 11.62
CA LYS A 38 2.75 -13.00 11.11
C LYS A 38 2.07 -13.87 12.16
N ASP A 39 2.79 -14.21 13.24
CA ASP A 39 2.28 -15.09 14.29
C ASP A 39 1.63 -14.34 15.46
N LYS A 40 1.85 -13.02 15.54
CA LYS A 40 1.42 -12.16 16.65
C LYS A 40 0.12 -11.43 16.36
N PHE A 41 -0.14 -11.09 15.10
CA PHE A 41 -1.24 -10.23 14.71
C PHE A 41 -2.20 -10.91 13.73
N GLU A 42 -3.47 -10.54 13.82
CA GLU A 42 -4.44 -10.66 12.73
C GLU A 42 -4.31 -9.42 11.85
N VAL A 43 -4.27 -9.57 10.53
CA VAL A 43 -4.15 -8.45 9.60
C VAL A 43 -5.34 -8.41 8.65
N LYS A 44 -6.07 -7.31 8.64
CA LYS A 44 -7.20 -7.06 7.74
C LYS A 44 -6.89 -5.94 6.75
N LEU A 45 -7.40 -6.08 5.54
CA LEU A 45 -7.46 -5.02 4.54
C LEU A 45 -8.89 -4.48 4.51
N ILE A 46 -9.06 -3.18 4.73
CA ILE A 46 -10.37 -2.50 4.68
C ILE A 46 -10.24 -1.25 3.82
N SER A 47 -11.03 -1.16 2.77
CA SER A 47 -11.10 0.02 1.91
C SER A 47 -12.54 0.46 1.70
N GLN A 48 -12.73 1.73 1.37
CA GLN A 48 -14.01 2.31 0.95
C GLN A 48 -13.79 3.14 -0.31
N SER A 49 -14.81 3.26 -1.14
CA SER A 49 -14.80 4.13 -2.30
C SER A 49 -15.33 5.52 -1.94
N LEU A 50 -14.67 6.57 -2.43
CA LEU A 50 -15.17 7.94 -2.34
C LEU A 50 -16.41 8.15 -3.19
N GLU A 51 -16.60 7.34 -4.24
CA GLU A 51 -17.80 7.37 -5.10
C GLU A 51 -19.05 7.02 -4.30
N ASP A 52 -18.99 6.03 -3.42
CA ASP A 52 -20.11 5.60 -2.56
C ASP A 52 -20.56 6.70 -1.59
N ILE A 53 -19.72 7.67 -1.38
CA ILE A 53 -19.91 8.80 -0.46
C ILE A 53 -19.86 10.15 -1.16
N ALA A 54 -19.90 10.16 -2.50
CA ALA A 54 -20.01 11.38 -3.30
C ALA A 54 -21.18 12.25 -2.82
N ASN A 55 -20.98 13.56 -2.75
CA ASN A 55 -21.92 14.57 -2.22
C ASN A 55 -22.08 14.62 -0.69
N LYS A 56 -21.34 13.83 0.10
CA LYS A 56 -21.29 14.00 1.56
C LYS A 56 -20.20 15.01 1.94
N LYS A 57 -20.39 15.67 3.08
CA LYS A 57 -19.34 16.53 3.64
C LYS A 57 -18.15 15.68 4.10
N ILE A 58 -16.95 16.23 4.02
CA ILE A 58 -15.72 15.53 4.41
C ILE A 58 -15.79 15.01 5.85
N ASP A 59 -16.38 15.78 6.77
CA ASP A 59 -16.51 15.39 8.18
C ASP A 59 -17.43 14.19 8.36
N ASP A 60 -18.55 14.13 7.61
CA ASP A 60 -19.48 13.00 7.65
C ASP A 60 -18.84 11.72 7.10
N VAL A 61 -18.08 11.85 6.02
CA VAL A 61 -17.31 10.76 5.42
C VAL A 61 -16.25 10.26 6.38
N ALA A 62 -15.49 11.16 6.97
CA ALA A 62 -14.44 10.84 7.93
C ALA A 62 -14.99 10.14 9.18
N LEU A 63 -16.13 10.62 9.68
CA LEU A 63 -16.82 10.02 10.82
C LEU A 63 -17.34 8.61 10.50
N TYR A 64 -17.96 8.44 9.34
CA TYR A 64 -18.45 7.15 8.86
C TYR A 64 -17.30 6.13 8.74
N PHE A 65 -16.23 6.51 8.04
CA PHE A 65 -15.09 5.63 7.84
C PHE A 65 -14.35 5.32 9.15
N ALA A 66 -14.18 6.32 10.02
CA ALA A 66 -13.63 6.11 11.35
C ALA A 66 -14.42 5.09 12.17
N ASN A 67 -15.77 5.14 12.12
CA ASN A 67 -16.61 4.18 12.84
C ASN A 67 -16.41 2.75 12.32
N ILE A 68 -16.39 2.53 11.01
CA ILE A 68 -16.13 1.21 10.41
C ILE A 68 -14.81 0.62 10.94
N LEU A 69 -13.75 1.43 11.00
CA LEU A 69 -12.46 0.99 11.47
C LEU A 69 -12.44 0.72 12.98
N LEU A 70 -13.08 1.59 13.78
CA LEU A 70 -13.15 1.48 15.23
C LEU A 70 -13.99 0.30 15.70
N GLU A 71 -15.05 -0.08 15.01
CA GLU A 71 -15.87 -1.26 15.28
C GLU A 71 -15.07 -2.57 15.27
N GLN A 72 -13.96 -2.60 14.54
CA GLN A 72 -13.05 -3.74 14.48
C GLN A 72 -12.11 -3.82 15.71
N ASN A 73 -12.03 -2.78 16.53
CA ASN A 73 -11.13 -2.66 17.69
C ASN A 73 -9.65 -2.92 17.36
N PRO A 74 -9.05 -2.21 16.39
CA PRO A 74 -7.65 -2.42 16.02
C PRO A 74 -6.68 -1.85 17.05
N LYS A 75 -5.51 -2.46 17.17
CA LYS A 75 -4.36 -1.89 17.89
C LYS A 75 -3.58 -0.93 16.99
N TYR A 76 -3.41 -1.29 15.72
CA TYR A 76 -2.70 -0.52 14.70
C TYR A 76 -3.58 -0.25 13.49
N LEU A 77 -3.50 0.98 12.97
CA LEU A 77 -4.10 1.39 11.71
C LEU A 77 -3.01 1.89 10.77
N CYS A 78 -2.88 1.27 9.59
CA CYS A 78 -1.91 1.64 8.57
C CYS A 78 -2.65 2.23 7.36
N PHE A 79 -2.49 3.52 7.09
CA PHE A 79 -3.15 4.19 5.97
C PHE A 79 -2.21 4.38 4.78
N SER A 80 -2.69 4.03 3.58
CA SER A 80 -2.05 4.44 2.32
C SER A 80 -2.67 5.72 1.82
N VAL A 81 -1.85 6.78 1.75
CA VAL A 81 -2.30 8.16 1.48
C VAL A 81 -1.84 8.62 0.10
N TYR A 82 -2.80 9.06 -0.69
CA TYR A 82 -2.65 9.59 -2.04
C TYR A 82 -3.23 11.01 -2.12
N VAL A 83 -2.92 11.73 -3.19
CA VAL A 83 -3.37 13.12 -3.39
C VAL A 83 -4.90 13.26 -3.31
N TRP A 84 -5.64 12.29 -3.84
CA TRP A 84 -7.12 12.34 -3.86
C TRP A 84 -7.78 12.02 -2.52
N ASN A 85 -7.13 11.28 -1.65
CA ASN A 85 -7.74 10.85 -0.38
C ASN A 85 -7.14 11.51 0.87
N ARG A 86 -6.09 12.31 0.72
CA ARG A 86 -5.34 12.91 1.82
C ARG A 86 -6.25 13.59 2.85
N ASN A 87 -7.05 14.55 2.40
CA ASN A 87 -7.90 15.33 3.31
C ASN A 87 -8.90 14.45 4.08
N PHE A 88 -9.46 13.44 3.41
CA PHE A 88 -10.39 12.49 4.05
C PHE A 88 -9.69 11.62 5.08
N ILE A 89 -8.50 11.11 4.78
CA ILE A 89 -7.74 10.25 5.70
C ILE A 89 -7.21 11.05 6.89
N GLU A 90 -6.73 12.28 6.69
CA GLU A 90 -6.32 13.16 7.78
C GLU A 90 -7.48 13.46 8.74
N GLN A 91 -8.65 13.75 8.22
CA GLN A 91 -9.84 14.00 9.04
C GLN A 91 -10.32 12.71 9.73
N THR A 92 -10.25 11.55 9.04
CA THR A 92 -10.55 10.25 9.63
C THR A 92 -9.60 9.95 10.80
N ALA A 93 -8.30 10.15 10.63
CA ALA A 93 -7.30 9.95 11.69
C ALA A 93 -7.58 10.86 12.91
N LYS A 94 -7.94 12.13 12.66
CA LYS A 94 -8.34 13.07 13.72
C LYS A 94 -9.54 12.56 14.52
N VAL A 95 -10.60 12.09 13.84
CA VAL A 95 -11.79 11.52 14.50
C VAL A 95 -11.43 10.29 15.31
N ILE A 96 -10.58 9.38 14.77
CA ILE A 96 -10.13 8.19 15.47
C ILE A 96 -9.36 8.58 16.74
N LYS A 97 -8.43 9.52 16.67
CA LYS A 97 -7.67 9.99 17.84
C LYS A 97 -8.54 10.63 18.92
N GLN A 98 -9.61 11.32 18.52
CA GLN A 98 -10.58 11.89 19.47
C GLN A 98 -11.39 10.81 20.21
N LYS A 99 -11.73 9.71 19.52
CA LYS A 99 -12.53 8.62 20.09
C LYS A 99 -11.69 7.56 20.81
N SER A 100 -10.47 7.30 20.35
CA SER A 100 -9.60 6.22 20.81
C SER A 100 -8.13 6.61 20.70
N ALA A 101 -7.63 7.37 21.69
CA ALA A 101 -6.27 7.89 21.68
C ALA A 101 -5.16 6.80 21.71
N ASN A 102 -5.50 5.60 22.19
CA ASN A 102 -4.58 4.46 22.32
C ASN A 102 -4.30 3.71 21.03
N ILE A 103 -5.11 3.90 19.99
CA ILE A 103 -4.86 3.28 18.68
C ILE A 103 -3.66 3.97 18.04
N VAL A 104 -2.66 3.19 17.62
CA VAL A 104 -1.50 3.71 16.91
C VAL A 104 -1.84 3.84 15.44
N ILE A 105 -1.70 5.05 14.90
CA ILE A 105 -1.99 5.36 13.49
C ILE A 105 -0.69 5.63 12.74
N ILE A 106 -0.47 4.85 11.67
CA ILE A 106 0.70 4.92 10.79
C ILE A 106 0.23 5.35 9.39
N ALA A 107 0.90 6.30 8.78
CA ALA A 107 0.63 6.70 7.41
C ALA A 107 1.83 6.46 6.49
N GLY A 108 1.57 6.01 5.28
CA GLY A 108 2.53 5.85 4.20
C GLY A 108 1.90 6.20 2.84
N GLY A 109 2.63 5.96 1.78
CA GLY A 109 2.20 6.22 0.42
C GLY A 109 2.83 7.48 -0.20
N PRO A 110 2.48 7.82 -1.47
CA PRO A 110 3.14 8.89 -2.23
C PRO A 110 3.07 10.26 -1.56
N GLU A 111 1.92 10.65 -1.01
CA GLU A 111 1.74 11.93 -0.34
C GLU A 111 2.59 12.05 0.93
N VAL A 112 2.64 10.99 1.72
CA VAL A 112 3.48 10.93 2.93
C VAL A 112 4.96 10.95 2.56
N THR A 113 5.35 10.18 1.53
CA THR A 113 6.73 10.14 1.04
C THR A 113 7.21 11.51 0.56
N ALA A 114 6.31 12.30 -0.02
CA ALA A 114 6.62 13.65 -0.48
C ALA A 114 6.91 14.64 0.66
N ASN A 115 6.14 14.54 1.76
CA ASN A 115 6.30 15.39 2.94
C ASN A 115 5.79 14.70 4.22
N PRO A 116 6.59 13.79 4.82
CA PRO A 116 6.15 12.99 5.96
C PRO A 116 5.86 13.81 7.22
N LEU A 117 6.43 15.02 7.34
CA LEU A 117 6.25 15.87 8.52
C LEU A 117 4.99 16.74 8.46
N SER A 118 4.24 16.73 7.36
CA SER A 118 3.01 17.52 7.21
C SER A 118 1.74 16.86 7.72
N PHE A 119 1.85 15.73 8.41
CA PHE A 119 0.72 14.91 8.88
C PHE A 119 0.60 14.96 10.39
N GLU A 120 -0.40 15.70 10.92
CA GLU A 120 -0.48 16.00 12.35
C GLU A 120 -1.19 14.95 13.21
N ASN A 121 -2.13 14.18 12.62
CA ASN A 121 -2.99 13.25 13.34
C ASN A 121 -2.51 11.80 13.32
N PHE A 122 -1.29 11.57 12.86
CA PHE A 122 -0.64 10.27 12.81
C PHE A 122 0.45 10.17 13.87
N ASP A 123 0.63 9.00 14.47
CA ASP A 123 1.71 8.75 15.42
C ASP A 123 3.04 8.58 14.69
N TYR A 124 2.98 7.90 13.54
CA TYR A 124 4.13 7.63 12.68
C TYR A 124 3.80 7.85 11.21
N THR A 125 4.77 8.36 10.48
CA THR A 125 4.72 8.49 9.02
C THR A 125 5.93 7.81 8.39
N ILE A 126 5.74 7.20 7.20
CA ILE A 126 6.79 6.45 6.51
C ILE A 126 7.06 7.08 5.16
N SER A 127 8.30 7.54 4.95
CA SER A 127 8.79 8.05 3.68
C SER A 127 9.46 6.92 2.89
N GLY A 128 8.92 6.57 1.74
CA GLY A 128 9.40 5.48 0.88
C GLY A 128 8.56 4.20 1.00
N ALA A 129 9.17 3.06 0.66
CA ALA A 129 8.50 1.77 0.67
C ALA A 129 8.22 1.29 2.10
N GLY A 130 7.01 0.83 2.36
CA GLY A 130 6.55 0.46 3.70
C GLY A 130 6.66 -1.02 4.04
N GLU A 131 6.85 -1.89 3.06
CA GLU A 131 6.73 -3.34 3.23
C GLU A 131 7.73 -3.93 4.24
N LYS A 132 8.89 -3.30 4.40
CA LYS A 132 9.87 -3.66 5.42
C LYS A 132 9.74 -2.80 6.67
N SER A 133 9.57 -1.51 6.48
CA SER A 133 9.58 -0.52 7.58
C SER A 133 8.38 -0.65 8.51
N VAL A 134 7.19 -1.05 8.02
CA VAL A 134 5.99 -1.21 8.87
C VAL A 134 6.13 -2.40 9.83
N PRO A 135 6.48 -3.62 9.39
CA PRO A 135 6.75 -4.74 10.31
C PRO A 135 7.85 -4.41 11.33
N GLU A 136 8.97 -3.79 10.89
CA GLU A 136 10.06 -3.37 11.79
C GLU A 136 9.59 -2.33 12.82
N LEU A 137 8.79 -1.34 12.41
CA LEU A 137 8.22 -0.33 13.31
C LEU A 137 7.32 -0.98 14.37
N ILE A 138 6.39 -1.84 13.95
CA ILE A 138 5.51 -2.55 14.88
C ILE A 138 6.32 -3.38 15.86
N ASN A 139 7.36 -4.09 15.40
CA ASN A 139 8.25 -4.82 16.29
C ASN A 139 9.00 -3.91 17.28
N CYS A 140 9.42 -2.71 16.85
CA CYS A 140 10.01 -1.72 17.74
C CYS A 140 9.02 -1.30 18.84
N LEU A 141 7.76 -1.03 18.48
CA LEU A 141 6.71 -0.61 19.40
C LEU A 141 6.36 -1.71 20.41
N GLU A 142 6.21 -2.95 19.96
CA GLU A 142 5.92 -4.10 20.82
C GLU A 142 7.03 -4.43 21.82
N ASN A 143 8.27 -4.15 21.45
CA ASN A 143 9.44 -4.47 22.28
C ASN A 143 10.08 -3.23 22.95
N ASN A 144 9.41 -2.06 22.90
CA ASN A 144 9.91 -0.80 23.46
C ASN A 144 11.30 -0.40 22.94
N ILE A 145 11.59 -0.71 21.66
CA ILE A 145 12.85 -0.33 21.02
C ILE A 145 12.74 1.15 20.59
N THR A 146 13.62 1.98 21.11
CA THR A 146 13.58 3.44 20.87
C THR A 146 14.13 3.87 19.51
N LYS A 147 15.01 3.06 18.91
CA LYS A 147 15.58 3.33 17.60
C LYS A 147 14.57 2.94 16.52
N LEU A 148 14.01 3.93 15.85
CA LEU A 148 13.08 3.72 14.75
C LEU A 148 13.80 3.26 13.46
N PRO A 149 13.12 2.49 12.59
CA PRO A 149 13.62 2.16 11.26
C PRO A 149 13.86 3.41 10.40
N LEU A 150 14.73 3.30 9.39
CA LEU A 150 14.95 4.39 8.43
C LEU A 150 13.66 4.76 7.71
N GLY A 151 13.47 6.05 7.46
CA GLY A 151 12.28 6.58 6.80
C GLY A 151 11.03 6.66 7.67
N VAL A 152 11.11 6.25 8.94
CA VAL A 152 10.02 6.39 9.90
C VAL A 152 10.17 7.69 10.70
N TYR A 153 9.10 8.48 10.72
CA TYR A 153 9.07 9.79 11.38
C TYR A 153 7.94 9.87 12.40
N THR A 154 8.14 10.72 13.39
CA THR A 154 7.14 11.14 14.38
C THR A 154 7.00 12.66 14.37
N LYS A 155 6.01 13.21 15.06
CA LYS A 155 5.83 14.67 15.23
C LYS A 155 7.07 15.40 15.81
N ASN A 156 7.95 14.68 16.50
CA ASN A 156 9.14 15.25 17.11
C ASN A 156 10.30 15.43 16.11
N HIS A 157 10.25 14.83 14.95
CA HIS A 157 11.24 15.04 13.91
C HIS A 157 11.06 16.41 13.26
N LYS A 158 12.18 17.15 13.11
CA LYS A 158 12.19 18.48 12.48
C LYS A 158 12.69 18.46 11.04
N ILE A 159 13.39 17.41 10.66
CA ILE A 159 14.02 17.25 9.35
C ILE A 159 13.70 15.88 8.81
N CYS A 160 13.32 15.83 7.54
CA CYS A 160 13.12 14.58 6.79
C CYS A 160 14.31 14.44 5.83
N SER A 161 15.31 13.65 6.20
CA SER A 161 16.50 13.37 5.38
C SER A 161 16.51 11.98 4.77
N ASP A 162 15.80 11.04 5.40
CA ASP A 162 15.91 9.63 5.09
C ASP A 162 14.63 9.06 4.48
N ARG A 163 14.81 8.05 3.64
CA ARG A 163 13.72 7.19 3.16
C ARG A 163 13.93 5.79 3.69
N SER A 164 12.84 5.04 3.79
CA SER A 164 12.90 3.62 4.09
C SER A 164 13.76 2.86 3.08
N VAL A 165 14.36 1.78 3.53
CA VAL A 165 15.15 0.90 2.67
C VAL A 165 14.23 0.33 1.59
N PHE A 166 14.65 0.45 0.33
CA PHE A 166 13.93 -0.14 -0.79
C PHE A 166 13.96 -1.66 -0.66
N PRO A 167 12.80 -2.34 -0.70
CA PRO A 167 12.75 -3.77 -0.48
C PRO A 167 13.41 -4.55 -1.63
N ASN A 168 13.90 -5.75 -1.34
CA ASN A 168 14.28 -6.71 -2.36
C ASN A 168 12.99 -7.31 -2.96
N LEU A 169 12.65 -6.91 -4.19
CA LEU A 169 11.35 -7.26 -4.79
C LEU A 169 11.10 -8.78 -4.90
N PRO A 170 12.09 -9.61 -5.26
CA PRO A 170 11.91 -11.07 -5.28
C PRO A 170 11.50 -11.69 -3.94
N GLU A 171 11.81 -11.03 -2.81
CA GLU A 171 11.48 -11.53 -1.47
C GLU A 171 10.07 -11.10 -1.00
N LEU A 172 9.45 -10.15 -1.69
CA LEU A 172 8.10 -9.69 -1.34
C LEU A 172 7.04 -10.71 -1.77
N SER A 173 6.13 -11.01 -0.85
CA SER A 173 4.96 -11.84 -1.15
C SER A 173 4.03 -11.15 -2.15
N SER A 174 3.37 -11.93 -2.99
CA SER A 174 2.34 -11.41 -3.88
C SER A 174 1.03 -11.23 -3.12
N VAL A 175 0.47 -10.03 -3.19
CA VAL A 175 -0.84 -9.71 -2.59
C VAL A 175 -1.98 -10.53 -3.19
N TYR A 176 -1.81 -10.99 -4.42
CA TYR A 176 -2.78 -11.79 -5.15
C TYR A 176 -2.66 -13.28 -4.82
N LEU A 177 -1.42 -13.81 -4.79
CA LEU A 177 -1.17 -15.23 -4.55
C LEU A 177 -1.36 -15.61 -3.08
N ASP A 178 -1.11 -14.69 -2.15
CA ASP A 178 -1.35 -14.93 -0.73
C ASP A 178 -2.81 -14.64 -0.29
N GLY A 179 -3.66 -14.24 -1.24
CA GLY A 179 -5.08 -13.98 -1.01
C GLY A 179 -5.37 -12.71 -0.19
N THR A 180 -4.40 -11.80 -0.05
CA THR A 180 -4.61 -10.51 0.63
C THR A 180 -5.54 -9.60 -0.16
N LEU A 181 -5.46 -9.66 -1.50
CA LEU A 181 -6.29 -8.90 -2.42
C LEU A 181 -6.94 -9.85 -3.44
N ASP A 182 -8.26 -10.04 -3.36
CA ASP A 182 -8.98 -10.85 -4.33
C ASP A 182 -9.39 -9.98 -5.54
N VAL A 183 -8.74 -10.21 -6.67
CA VAL A 183 -9.02 -9.51 -7.93
C VAL A 183 -10.47 -9.69 -8.42
N SER A 184 -11.15 -10.76 -8.01
CA SER A 184 -12.55 -11.02 -8.41
C SER A 184 -13.50 -9.95 -7.88
N GLU A 185 -13.19 -9.34 -6.73
CA GLU A 185 -14.00 -8.29 -6.12
C GLU A 185 -14.00 -6.99 -6.95
N TYR A 186 -12.95 -6.79 -7.74
CA TYR A 186 -12.73 -5.56 -8.50
C TYR A 186 -12.91 -5.74 -10.02
N GLY A 187 -12.88 -6.98 -10.50
CA GLY A 187 -12.94 -7.28 -11.94
C GLY A 187 -11.69 -6.88 -12.72
N GLY A 188 -10.63 -6.44 -12.07
CA GLY A 188 -9.37 -6.01 -12.64
C GLY A 188 -8.19 -6.19 -11.71
N ALA A 189 -6.98 -5.97 -12.22
CA ALA A 189 -5.75 -6.01 -11.46
C ALA A 189 -4.85 -4.80 -11.76
N LEU A 190 -4.28 -4.21 -10.72
CA LEU A 190 -3.15 -3.28 -10.79
C LEU A 190 -1.88 -4.11 -10.64
N TRP A 191 -1.04 -4.17 -11.66
CA TRP A 191 0.05 -5.12 -11.74
C TRP A 191 1.40 -4.46 -11.84
N GLU A 192 2.28 -4.78 -10.90
CA GLU A 192 3.66 -4.35 -10.88
C GLU A 192 4.56 -5.50 -11.32
N LEU A 193 5.35 -5.30 -12.38
CA LEU A 193 6.40 -6.22 -12.82
C LEU A 193 7.77 -5.75 -12.33
N ALA A 194 7.90 -4.43 -12.12
CA ALA A 194 9.13 -3.79 -11.69
C ALA A 194 8.87 -2.52 -10.90
N ARG A 195 9.83 -2.13 -10.08
CA ARG A 195 9.87 -0.83 -9.39
C ARG A 195 11.19 -0.13 -9.63
N GLY A 196 11.16 1.21 -9.59
CA GLY A 196 12.32 2.07 -9.82
C GLY A 196 12.34 2.65 -11.23
N CYS A 197 13.01 3.81 -11.37
CA CYS A 197 13.10 4.52 -12.63
C CYS A 197 14.49 5.14 -12.79
N PRO A 198 15.26 4.80 -13.84
CA PRO A 198 16.61 5.30 -14.04
C PRO A 198 16.64 6.75 -14.53
N PHE A 199 15.50 7.27 -15.00
CA PHE A 199 15.42 8.62 -15.56
C PHE A 199 15.35 9.71 -14.48
N LYS A 200 15.67 10.93 -14.89
CA LYS A 200 15.70 12.13 -14.02
C LYS A 200 14.76 13.22 -14.57
N CYS A 201 13.55 12.84 -14.98
CA CYS A 201 12.59 13.79 -15.52
C CYS A 201 12.21 14.84 -14.48
N SER A 202 12.33 16.12 -14.78
CA SER A 202 12.16 17.22 -13.83
C SER A 202 10.74 17.32 -13.25
N TYR A 203 9.76 16.92 -14.02
CA TYR A 203 8.33 16.95 -13.66
C TYR A 203 7.84 15.66 -12.97
N CYS A 204 8.63 14.59 -12.98
CA CYS A 204 8.18 13.28 -12.51
C CYS A 204 8.64 13.00 -11.08
N TYR A 205 7.70 12.60 -10.22
CA TYR A 205 8.01 12.26 -8.83
C TYR A 205 8.85 10.98 -8.70
N GLU A 206 8.62 9.98 -9.56
CA GLU A 206 9.42 8.74 -9.62
C GLU A 206 10.92 9.02 -9.83
N SER A 207 11.24 10.13 -10.51
CA SER A 207 12.64 10.55 -10.70
C SER A 207 13.38 10.84 -9.39
N LYS A 208 12.68 11.00 -8.27
CA LYS A 208 13.23 11.22 -6.92
C LYS A 208 13.36 9.93 -6.11
N GLY A 209 12.78 8.84 -6.59
CA GLY A 209 12.81 7.51 -5.96
C GLY A 209 14.03 6.68 -6.28
N GLU A 210 13.86 5.36 -6.25
CA GLU A 210 14.90 4.37 -6.57
C GLU A 210 15.36 4.48 -8.02
N LYS A 211 16.67 4.51 -8.23
CA LYS A 211 17.28 4.64 -9.57
C LYS A 211 17.58 3.31 -10.23
N CYS A 212 17.75 2.28 -9.42
CA CYS A 212 17.94 0.93 -9.92
C CYS A 212 16.57 0.29 -10.15
N VAL A 213 16.29 -0.12 -11.38
CA VAL A 213 15.07 -0.88 -11.66
C VAL A 213 15.26 -2.29 -11.15
N GLN A 214 14.42 -2.71 -10.20
CA GLN A 214 14.33 -4.08 -9.74
C GLN A 214 13.09 -4.74 -10.33
N TYR A 215 13.15 -6.04 -10.53
CA TYR A 215 12.07 -6.83 -11.13
C TYR A 215 11.58 -7.87 -10.12
N PHE A 216 10.30 -8.17 -10.15
CA PHE A 216 9.77 -9.38 -9.53
C PHE A 216 10.25 -10.61 -10.30
N SER A 217 10.25 -11.78 -9.66
CA SER A 217 10.68 -13.00 -10.33
C SER A 217 9.70 -13.45 -11.41
N ASP A 218 10.21 -14.11 -12.45
CA ASP A 218 9.39 -14.61 -13.56
C ASP A 218 8.36 -15.61 -13.05
N GLU A 219 8.72 -16.46 -12.07
CA GLU A 219 7.83 -17.45 -11.47
C GLU A 219 6.63 -16.79 -10.78
N ARG A 220 6.85 -15.66 -10.11
CA ARG A 220 5.77 -14.88 -9.49
C ARG A 220 4.88 -14.28 -10.57
N ILE A 221 5.45 -13.68 -11.60
CA ILE A 221 4.73 -13.04 -12.70
C ILE A 221 3.84 -14.07 -13.41
N GLU A 222 4.38 -15.25 -13.72
CA GLU A 222 3.63 -16.34 -14.35
C GLU A 222 2.48 -16.84 -13.48
N ALA A 223 2.74 -17.05 -12.19
CA ALA A 223 1.70 -17.51 -11.24
C ALA A 223 0.58 -16.47 -11.06
N GLU A 224 0.91 -15.17 -11.04
CA GLU A 224 -0.11 -14.09 -11.00
C GLU A 224 -0.94 -14.07 -12.28
N LEU A 225 -0.33 -14.24 -13.47
CA LEU A 225 -1.04 -14.34 -14.75
C LEU A 225 -1.97 -15.55 -14.79
N GLU A 226 -1.53 -16.71 -14.33
CA GLU A 226 -2.37 -17.91 -14.23
C GLU A 226 -3.57 -17.66 -13.31
N LEU A 227 -3.36 -16.98 -12.18
CA LEU A 227 -4.43 -16.60 -11.27
C LEU A 227 -5.43 -15.65 -11.95
N PHE A 228 -4.95 -14.61 -12.65
CA PHE A 228 -5.81 -13.66 -13.35
C PHE A 228 -6.64 -14.35 -14.44
N ASN A 229 -6.05 -15.26 -15.21
CA ASN A 229 -6.75 -16.07 -16.19
C ASN A 229 -7.83 -16.97 -15.51
N LYS A 230 -7.47 -17.67 -14.44
CA LYS A 230 -8.39 -18.53 -13.68
C LYS A 230 -9.58 -17.76 -13.11
N LYS A 231 -9.34 -16.51 -12.70
CA LYS A 231 -10.36 -15.60 -12.16
C LYS A 231 -11.13 -14.83 -13.24
N ASN A 232 -10.82 -15.06 -14.53
CA ASN A 232 -11.44 -14.38 -15.69
C ASN A 232 -11.34 -12.85 -15.60
N ILE A 233 -10.21 -12.33 -15.16
CA ILE A 233 -9.99 -10.89 -15.05
C ILE A 233 -9.95 -10.26 -16.45
N SER A 234 -10.81 -9.27 -16.67
CA SER A 234 -10.97 -8.64 -17.98
C SER A 234 -9.96 -7.51 -18.24
N GLN A 235 -9.40 -6.91 -17.19
CA GLN A 235 -8.53 -5.75 -17.29
C GLN A 235 -7.34 -5.88 -16.35
N VAL A 236 -6.14 -5.65 -16.89
CA VAL A 236 -4.88 -5.60 -16.13
C VAL A 236 -4.17 -4.30 -16.46
N PHE A 237 -3.88 -3.50 -15.44
CA PHE A 237 -3.17 -2.23 -15.57
C PHE A 237 -1.74 -2.39 -15.04
N VAL A 238 -0.75 -2.30 -15.93
CA VAL A 238 0.67 -2.37 -15.55
C VAL A 238 1.12 -1.02 -15.02
N LEU A 239 1.69 -1.02 -13.82
CA LEU A 239 2.08 0.20 -13.09
C LEU A 239 3.56 0.53 -13.19
N ASP A 240 4.33 -0.20 -14.01
CA ASP A 240 5.77 -0.02 -14.12
C ASP A 240 6.15 1.39 -14.61
N PRO A 241 7.00 2.13 -13.88
CA PRO A 241 7.46 3.45 -14.32
C PRO A 241 8.22 3.41 -15.65
N THR A 242 8.80 2.25 -15.99
CA THR A 242 9.59 2.02 -17.23
C THR A 242 9.35 0.62 -17.77
N TYR A 243 8.14 0.37 -18.26
CA TYR A 243 7.65 -0.95 -18.70
C TYR A 243 8.58 -1.71 -19.68
N ASN A 244 9.35 -1.03 -20.51
CA ASN A 244 10.20 -1.65 -21.52
C ASN A 244 11.70 -1.40 -21.31
N ALA A 245 12.14 -1.06 -20.12
CA ALA A 245 13.53 -0.75 -19.82
C ALA A 245 14.46 -1.98 -19.95
N ASN A 246 13.95 -3.19 -19.68
CA ASN A 246 14.73 -4.42 -19.79
C ASN A 246 14.60 -5.04 -21.18
N LYS A 247 15.73 -5.14 -21.91
CA LYS A 247 15.78 -5.79 -23.23
C LYS A 247 15.48 -7.30 -23.15
N GLN A 248 15.81 -7.98 -22.05
CA GLN A 248 15.58 -9.42 -21.89
C GLN A 248 14.09 -9.72 -21.68
N GLN A 249 13.35 -8.91 -20.95
CA GLN A 249 11.91 -9.08 -20.80
C GLN A 249 11.10 -8.75 -22.08
N ARG A 250 11.68 -8.00 -23.05
CA ARG A 250 11.04 -7.82 -24.36
C ARG A 250 10.83 -9.12 -25.12
N HIS A 251 11.61 -10.16 -24.84
CA HIS A 251 11.54 -11.47 -25.51
C HIS A 251 10.70 -12.50 -24.76
N GLN A 252 10.40 -12.25 -23.50
CA GLN A 252 9.53 -13.08 -22.65
C GLN A 252 8.08 -12.57 -22.61
N LYS A 253 7.59 -11.95 -23.68
CA LYS A 253 6.14 -11.82 -23.83
C LYS A 253 5.57 -13.24 -23.75
N PRO A 254 4.59 -13.52 -22.88
CA PRO A 254 3.88 -14.77 -22.92
C PRO A 254 3.42 -14.97 -24.37
N LYS A 255 3.94 -16.01 -25.03
CA LYS A 255 3.62 -16.32 -26.43
C LYS A 255 2.13 -16.60 -26.64
N ASP A 256 1.37 -16.68 -25.57
CA ASP A 256 -0.03 -17.09 -25.50
C ASP A 256 -0.96 -16.07 -24.82
N MET A 257 -0.58 -14.78 -24.71
CA MET A 257 -1.58 -13.76 -24.51
C MET A 257 -2.42 -13.61 -25.81
N ASN A 258 -3.21 -14.65 -26.10
CA ASN A 258 -4.42 -14.48 -26.87
C ASN A 258 -5.41 -13.69 -26.01
N LEU A 259 -5.19 -12.38 -25.96
CA LEU A 259 -6.26 -11.44 -25.62
C LEU A 259 -7.28 -11.58 -26.74
N ALA A 260 -8.17 -12.57 -26.58
CA ALA A 260 -9.34 -12.69 -27.39
C ALA A 260 -10.09 -11.36 -27.28
N ASN A 261 -10.10 -10.64 -28.39
CA ASN A 261 -10.83 -9.43 -28.67
C ASN A 261 -10.27 -8.13 -28.04
N GLY A 262 -9.34 -7.53 -28.81
CA GLY A 262 -8.85 -6.18 -28.62
C GLY A 262 -9.92 -5.15 -28.29
N LYS A 263 -9.79 -4.62 -27.08
CA LYS A 263 -10.11 -3.23 -26.72
C LYS A 263 -9.05 -2.84 -25.68
N ILE A 264 -8.03 -2.17 -26.16
CA ILE A 264 -7.22 -1.26 -25.35
C ILE A 264 -7.95 0.06 -25.29
#